data_933338a011d733a51c39bc289546d83a
#
_entry.id   933338a011d733a51c39bc289546d83a
#
_cell.length_a   1.000
_cell.length_b   1.000
_cell.length_c   1.000
_cell.angle_alpha   90.00
_cell.angle_beta   90.00
_cell.angle_gamma   90.00
#
_symmetry.space_group_name_H-M   'P 1'
#
loop_
_entity.id
_entity.type
_entity.pdbx_description
1 polymer ?
#
loop_
_entity_poly.entity_id
_entity_poly.type
_entity_poly.pdbx_seq_one_letter_code
_entity_poly.pdbx_strand_id
1 'polypeptide(L)'
;YKGNRSCGLSTIGCTSFFPSKPLGAYGDAGASFTADPELAKAMRQIIEHGQESRYKHVRLGLNGRMDSLQAAVLLSKLQVFDDELIKRNSVAEQYTELLIEHVSRELVELPTVQHYNKSSWAQYTIRVSRRDQVRTNLAQAGVPTAVHYPIPLYQQESLAEVTLDCENTETAVQQVLS
;
A
#
# COMPACT_ATOMS: atom_id res chain seq x y z
N TYR A 1 7.67 -11.15 -4.65
CA TYR A 1 7.32 -11.59 -5.99
C TYR A 1 8.39 -12.54 -6.53
N LYS A 2 8.06 -13.83 -6.74
CA LYS A 2 8.98 -14.85 -7.26
C LYS A 2 10.34 -14.87 -6.52
N GLY A 3 10.29 -14.80 -5.20
CA GLY A 3 11.48 -14.77 -4.35
C GLY A 3 12.21 -13.43 -4.24
N ASN A 4 11.81 -12.42 -5.01
CA ASN A 4 12.41 -11.09 -4.96
C ASN A 4 11.54 -10.11 -4.14
N ARG A 5 12.18 -9.18 -3.45
CA ARG A 5 11.50 -8.09 -2.73
C ARG A 5 10.92 -7.09 -3.72
N SER A 6 9.68 -6.65 -3.51
CA SER A 6 8.95 -5.77 -4.43
C SER A 6 9.69 -4.47 -4.77
N CYS A 7 10.31 -3.82 -3.80
CA CYS A 7 11.06 -2.58 -4.03
C CYS A 7 12.40 -2.77 -4.78
N GLY A 8 12.80 -4.01 -5.08
CA GLY A 8 13.99 -4.34 -5.86
C GLY A 8 13.71 -4.80 -7.29
N LEU A 9 12.45 -4.74 -7.75
CA LEU A 9 12.06 -5.24 -9.07
C LEU A 9 12.24 -4.23 -10.22
N SER A 10 12.36 -2.96 -9.90
CA SER A 10 12.51 -1.87 -10.87
C SER A 10 13.76 -1.06 -10.60
N THR A 11 14.12 -0.17 -11.52
CA THR A 11 15.26 0.75 -11.39
C THR A 11 15.20 1.55 -10.10
N ILE A 12 14.02 2.02 -9.72
CA ILE A 12 13.74 2.67 -8.43
C ILE A 12 12.45 2.08 -7.87
N GLY A 13 12.52 1.51 -6.68
CA GLY A 13 11.35 1.06 -5.92
C GLY A 13 11.05 2.03 -4.78
N CYS A 14 9.78 2.36 -4.56
CA CYS A 14 9.36 3.24 -3.47
C CYS A 14 8.39 2.52 -2.53
N THR A 15 8.47 2.83 -1.24
CA THR A 15 7.50 2.37 -0.25
C THR A 15 7.08 3.50 0.67
N SER A 16 5.87 3.41 1.18
CA SER A 16 5.31 4.33 2.16
C SER A 16 5.40 3.74 3.55
N PHE A 17 5.75 4.57 4.52
CA PHE A 17 5.65 4.29 5.95
C PHE A 17 4.58 5.16 6.63
N PHE A 18 3.59 5.62 5.88
CA PHE A 18 2.44 6.30 6.45
C PHE A 18 1.84 5.46 7.58
N PRO A 19 1.28 6.04 8.67
CA PRO A 19 0.89 5.32 9.88
C PRO A 19 -0.03 4.11 9.67
N SER A 20 -0.87 4.11 8.63
CA SER A 20 -1.77 2.99 8.30
C SER A 20 -1.11 1.83 7.54
N LYS A 21 0.17 1.95 7.15
CA LYS A 21 0.88 0.89 6.43
C LYS A 21 1.30 -0.24 7.37
N PRO A 22 1.48 -1.48 6.87
CA PRO A 22 1.94 -2.60 7.71
C PRO A 22 3.18 -2.27 8.54
N LEU A 23 4.18 -1.61 7.93
CA LEU A 23 5.28 -0.98 8.64
C LEU A 23 5.05 0.54 8.59
N GLY A 24 4.32 1.07 9.55
CA GLY A 24 3.95 2.49 9.62
C GLY A 24 4.75 3.24 10.69
N ALA A 25 5.23 4.44 10.34
CA ALA A 25 5.74 5.42 11.30
C ALA A 25 4.59 6.07 12.10
N TYR A 26 4.88 7.08 12.92
CA TYR A 26 3.86 7.89 13.62
C TYR A 26 3.58 9.24 12.93
N GLY A 27 4.07 9.38 11.70
CA GLY A 27 3.87 10.54 10.82
C GLY A 27 4.25 10.15 9.39
N ASP A 28 4.32 11.15 8.50
CA ASP A 28 4.70 10.92 7.11
C ASP A 28 6.15 10.43 7.00
N ALA A 29 6.32 9.32 6.32
CA ALA A 29 7.62 8.73 6.04
C ALA A 29 7.54 7.80 4.82
N GLY A 30 8.69 7.54 4.19
CA GLY A 30 8.82 6.63 3.06
C GLY A 30 10.28 6.34 2.78
N ALA A 31 10.53 5.41 1.87
CA ALA A 31 11.86 5.09 1.39
C ALA A 31 11.86 4.79 -0.10
N SER A 32 12.97 5.16 -0.76
CA SER A 32 13.25 4.81 -2.15
C SER A 32 14.50 3.94 -2.20
N PHE A 33 14.47 2.91 -3.03
CA PHE A 33 15.52 1.90 -3.16
C PHE A 33 15.98 1.81 -4.61
N THR A 34 17.27 1.66 -4.82
CA THR A 34 17.87 1.36 -6.12
C THR A 34 19.15 0.56 -5.92
N ALA A 35 19.47 -0.27 -6.91
CA ALA A 35 20.77 -0.96 -7.00
C ALA A 35 21.82 -0.12 -7.73
N ASP A 36 21.42 0.99 -8.37
CA ASP A 36 22.33 1.89 -9.10
C ASP A 36 22.93 2.92 -8.13
N PRO A 37 24.26 2.94 -7.92
CA PRO A 37 24.92 3.86 -7.01
C PRO A 37 24.82 5.32 -7.45
N GLU A 38 24.79 5.61 -8.75
CA GLU A 38 24.65 6.98 -9.24
C GLU A 38 23.24 7.53 -8.99
N LEU A 39 22.22 6.70 -9.20
CA LEU A 39 20.85 7.06 -8.82
C LEU A 39 20.72 7.21 -7.30
N ALA A 40 21.32 6.33 -6.51
CA ALA A 40 21.30 6.46 -5.05
C ALA A 40 21.94 7.76 -4.58
N LYS A 41 23.08 8.16 -5.19
CA LYS A 41 23.73 9.44 -4.93
C LYS A 41 22.82 10.61 -5.32
N ALA A 42 22.22 10.56 -6.51
CA ALA A 42 21.31 11.58 -6.99
C ALA A 42 20.10 11.77 -6.06
N MET A 43 19.45 10.67 -5.64
CA MET A 43 18.30 10.71 -4.73
C MET A 43 18.68 11.32 -3.37
N ARG A 44 19.83 10.95 -2.79
CA ARG A 44 20.30 11.56 -1.53
C ARG A 44 20.56 13.07 -1.67
N GLN A 45 21.14 13.51 -2.78
CA GLN A 45 21.32 14.93 -3.04
C GLN A 45 19.99 15.66 -3.15
N ILE A 46 19.00 15.09 -3.87
CA ILE A 46 17.68 15.70 -4.05
C ILE A 46 16.97 15.91 -2.71
N ILE A 47 16.93 14.92 -1.84
CA ILE A 47 16.25 15.04 -0.53
C ILE A 47 16.96 15.96 0.45
N GLU A 48 18.23 16.31 0.18
CA GLU A 48 19.09 17.23 0.94
C GLU A 48 19.28 18.56 0.22
N HIS A 49 18.21 19.14 -0.34
CA HIS A 49 18.24 20.44 -1.04
C HIS A 49 19.15 20.48 -2.27
N GLY A 50 19.45 19.34 -2.90
CA GLY A 50 20.37 19.25 -4.05
C GLY A 50 21.85 19.35 -3.68
N GLN A 51 22.22 19.19 -2.40
CA GLN A 51 23.59 19.33 -1.92
C GLN A 51 24.45 18.11 -2.22
N GLU A 52 25.68 18.35 -2.65
CA GLU A 52 26.79 17.38 -2.68
C GLU A 52 27.60 17.43 -1.37
N SER A 53 27.77 18.63 -0.83
CA SER A 53 28.39 18.91 0.45
C SER A 53 27.79 20.19 1.02
N ARG A 54 28.08 20.53 2.28
CA ARG A 54 27.53 21.71 2.94
C ARG A 54 27.75 22.95 2.09
N TYR A 55 26.66 23.68 1.74
CA TYR A 55 26.60 24.86 0.91
C TYR A 55 26.98 24.67 -0.57
N LYS A 56 27.24 23.45 -1.04
CA LYS A 56 27.49 23.15 -2.47
C LYS A 56 26.29 22.44 -3.08
N HIS A 57 25.40 23.18 -3.73
CA HIS A 57 24.22 22.66 -4.41
C HIS A 57 24.58 22.35 -5.87
N VAL A 58 24.40 21.10 -6.29
CA VAL A 58 24.78 20.62 -7.63
C VAL A 58 23.57 20.26 -8.48
N ARG A 59 22.39 20.28 -7.89
CA ARG A 59 21.11 20.08 -8.56
C ARG A 59 19.96 20.74 -7.79
N LEU A 60 18.77 20.82 -8.40
CA LEU A 60 17.56 21.20 -7.69
C LEU A 60 17.17 20.08 -6.70
N GLY A 61 16.70 20.46 -5.55
CA GLY A 61 16.28 19.54 -4.52
C GLY A 61 15.26 20.14 -3.57
N LEU A 62 14.88 19.36 -2.58
CA LEU A 62 13.87 19.73 -1.58
C LEU A 62 14.30 19.22 -0.19
N ASN A 63 13.60 19.59 0.84
CA ASN A 63 13.69 18.93 2.13
C ASN A 63 12.80 17.68 2.10
N GLY A 64 13.40 16.55 1.73
CA GLY A 64 12.70 15.26 1.63
C GLY A 64 13.20 14.21 2.62
N ARG A 65 13.83 14.64 3.70
CA ARG A 65 14.37 13.76 4.74
C ARG A 65 13.27 13.16 5.60
N MET A 66 13.47 11.93 6.04
CA MET A 66 12.68 11.36 7.13
C MET A 66 13.19 11.93 8.46
N ASP A 67 12.28 12.37 9.33
CA ASP A 67 12.64 12.80 10.68
C ASP A 67 13.22 11.63 11.50
N SER A 68 14.26 11.92 12.29
CA SER A 68 14.93 10.91 13.11
C SER A 68 13.99 10.22 14.10
N LEU A 69 12.96 10.93 14.60
CA LEU A 69 11.92 10.34 15.45
C LEU A 69 11.13 9.26 14.71
N GLN A 70 10.75 9.51 13.46
CA GLN A 70 10.04 8.53 12.64
C GLN A 70 10.94 7.32 12.31
N ALA A 71 12.21 7.57 12.03
CA ALA A 71 13.18 6.50 11.82
C ALA A 71 13.36 5.62 13.08
N ALA A 72 13.40 6.20 14.27
CA ALA A 72 13.50 5.47 15.53
C ALA A 72 12.27 4.58 15.77
N VAL A 73 11.06 5.08 15.50
CA VAL A 73 9.81 4.31 15.56
C VAL A 73 9.87 3.11 14.59
N LEU A 74 10.28 3.34 13.33
CA LEU A 74 10.39 2.30 12.33
C LEU A 74 11.42 1.24 12.71
N LEU A 75 12.59 1.63 13.23
CA LEU A 75 13.62 0.69 13.70
C LEU A 75 13.11 -0.20 14.83
N SER A 76 12.33 0.35 15.75
CA SER A 76 11.73 -0.43 16.83
C SER A 76 10.69 -1.42 16.30
N LYS A 77 9.81 -0.99 15.38
CA LYS A 77 8.80 -1.86 14.76
C LYS A 77 9.40 -2.95 13.86
N LEU A 78 10.51 -2.67 13.20
CA LEU A 78 11.21 -3.66 12.36
C LEU A 78 11.63 -4.92 13.14
N GLN A 79 11.90 -4.81 14.44
CA GLN A 79 12.30 -5.94 15.27
C GLN A 79 11.21 -7.01 15.40
N VAL A 80 9.94 -6.63 15.28
CA VAL A 80 8.78 -7.52 15.41
C VAL A 80 8.00 -7.67 14.09
N PHE A 81 8.48 -7.05 13.01
CA PHE A 81 7.72 -6.93 11.77
C PHE A 81 7.51 -8.29 11.07
N ASP A 82 8.48 -9.18 11.10
CA ASP A 82 8.36 -10.52 10.50
C ASP A 82 7.27 -11.34 11.22
N ASP A 83 7.18 -11.25 12.56
CA ASP A 83 6.13 -11.90 13.34
C ASP A 83 4.75 -11.29 13.05
N GLU A 84 4.68 -9.98 12.85
CA GLU A 84 3.44 -9.29 12.44
C GLU A 84 2.97 -9.75 11.06
N LEU A 85 3.88 -9.94 10.10
CA LEU A 85 3.54 -10.47 8.79
C LEU A 85 2.96 -11.89 8.86
N ILE A 86 3.52 -12.75 9.71
CA ILE A 86 3.00 -14.10 9.95
C ILE A 86 1.56 -14.02 10.49
N LYS A 87 1.32 -13.18 11.50
CA LYS A 87 -0.01 -12.99 12.10
C LYS A 87 -1.02 -12.42 11.09
N ARG A 88 -0.62 -11.46 10.25
CA ARG A 88 -1.48 -10.92 9.18
C ARG A 88 -1.87 -11.99 8.16
N ASN A 89 -0.96 -12.86 7.78
CA ASN A 89 -1.27 -13.98 6.89
C ASN A 89 -2.25 -14.96 7.56
N SER A 90 -2.05 -15.32 8.81
CA SER A 90 -2.99 -16.17 9.56
C SER A 90 -4.40 -15.56 9.65
N VAL A 91 -4.52 -14.26 9.89
CA VAL A 91 -5.81 -13.57 9.90
C VAL A 91 -6.47 -13.59 8.51
N ALA A 92 -5.69 -13.37 7.44
CA ALA A 92 -6.21 -13.43 6.07
C ALA A 92 -6.69 -14.83 5.69
N GLU A 93 -5.98 -15.88 6.13
CA GLU A 93 -6.38 -17.27 5.96
C GLU A 93 -7.71 -17.55 6.69
N GLN A 94 -7.86 -17.13 7.95
CA GLN A 94 -9.10 -17.25 8.70
C GLN A 94 -10.28 -16.54 8.03
N TYR A 95 -10.10 -15.32 7.53
CA TYR A 95 -11.14 -14.64 6.75
C TYR A 95 -11.52 -15.44 5.50
N THR A 96 -10.55 -15.98 4.79
CA THR A 96 -10.77 -16.78 3.58
C THR A 96 -11.58 -18.04 3.90
N GLU A 97 -11.18 -18.79 4.92
CA GLU A 97 -11.86 -20.02 5.36
C GLU A 97 -13.32 -19.76 5.76
N LEU A 98 -13.55 -18.79 6.64
CA LEU A 98 -14.88 -18.41 7.12
C LEU A 98 -15.79 -17.92 5.98
N LEU A 99 -15.27 -17.13 5.07
CA LEU A 99 -16.04 -16.63 3.94
C LEU A 99 -16.36 -17.74 2.94
N ILE A 100 -15.46 -18.70 2.71
CA ILE A 100 -15.72 -19.86 1.86
C ILE A 100 -16.79 -20.78 2.48
N GLU A 101 -16.75 -20.97 3.80
CA GLU A 101 -17.68 -21.85 4.50
C GLU A 101 -19.09 -21.26 4.60
N HIS A 102 -19.21 -19.94 4.84
CA HIS A 102 -20.49 -19.32 5.22
C HIS A 102 -21.10 -18.42 4.15
N VAL A 103 -20.39 -18.09 3.07
CA VAL A 103 -20.88 -17.18 2.04
C VAL A 103 -20.81 -17.81 0.65
N SER A 104 -21.89 -17.68 -0.13
CA SER A 104 -21.90 -18.13 -1.52
C SER A 104 -20.85 -17.40 -2.36
N ARG A 105 -20.07 -18.14 -3.15
CA ARG A 105 -19.07 -17.60 -4.08
C ARG A 105 -19.66 -16.68 -5.16
N GLU A 106 -20.95 -16.78 -5.41
CA GLU A 106 -21.67 -15.89 -6.34
C GLU A 106 -21.87 -14.50 -5.76
N LEU A 107 -21.80 -14.36 -4.43
CA LEU A 107 -22.03 -13.09 -3.72
C LEU A 107 -20.73 -12.35 -3.40
N VAL A 108 -19.63 -13.10 -3.20
CA VAL A 108 -18.34 -12.56 -2.74
C VAL A 108 -17.19 -13.16 -3.54
N GLU A 109 -16.38 -12.31 -4.14
CA GLU A 109 -15.10 -12.68 -4.74
C GLU A 109 -13.98 -12.36 -3.74
N LEU A 110 -13.18 -13.37 -3.38
CA LEU A 110 -12.10 -13.26 -2.41
C LEU A 110 -10.78 -12.85 -3.08
N PRO A 111 -9.88 -12.15 -2.36
CA PRO A 111 -8.58 -11.80 -2.89
C PRO A 111 -7.72 -13.04 -3.14
N THR A 112 -7.02 -13.06 -4.26
CA THR A 112 -6.12 -14.15 -4.63
C THR A 112 -4.67 -13.72 -4.56
N VAL A 113 -3.87 -14.47 -3.81
CA VAL A 113 -2.40 -14.33 -3.80
C VAL A 113 -1.80 -15.50 -4.57
N GLN A 114 -1.09 -15.21 -5.66
CA GLN A 114 -0.43 -16.25 -6.45
C GLN A 114 0.60 -17.01 -5.60
N HIS A 115 0.74 -18.31 -5.82
CA HIS A 115 1.59 -19.20 -5.01
C HIS A 115 3.08 -18.78 -4.91
N TYR A 116 3.56 -18.00 -5.87
CA TYR A 116 4.92 -17.45 -5.88
C TYR A 116 5.05 -16.08 -5.21
N ASN A 117 3.96 -15.53 -4.65
CA ASN A 117 3.92 -14.23 -3.97
C ASN A 117 3.73 -14.42 -2.47
N LYS A 118 4.23 -13.42 -1.71
CA LYS A 118 3.87 -13.21 -0.31
C LYS A 118 3.23 -11.84 -0.17
N SER A 119 2.04 -11.78 0.40
CA SER A 119 1.33 -10.53 0.69
C SER A 119 1.64 -10.06 2.11
N SER A 120 1.75 -8.75 2.31
CA SER A 120 1.79 -8.13 3.64
C SER A 120 0.41 -7.91 4.23
N TRP A 121 -0.65 -8.14 3.46
CA TRP A 121 -2.05 -7.94 3.86
C TRP A 121 -2.26 -6.59 4.56
N ALA A 122 -1.89 -5.51 3.87
CA ALA A 122 -2.19 -4.16 4.35
C ALA A 122 -3.70 -4.00 4.59
N GLN A 123 -4.48 -4.64 3.71
CA GLN A 123 -5.94 -4.73 3.75
C GLN A 123 -6.37 -6.08 3.19
N TYR A 124 -7.46 -6.62 3.71
CA TYR A 124 -8.13 -7.78 3.14
C TYR A 124 -9.34 -7.27 2.37
N THR A 125 -9.19 -7.12 1.05
CA THR A 125 -10.20 -6.52 0.18
C THR A 125 -10.97 -7.61 -0.57
N ILE A 126 -12.28 -7.64 -0.41
CA ILE A 126 -13.22 -8.50 -1.13
C ILE A 126 -13.96 -7.69 -2.20
N ARG A 127 -14.59 -8.37 -3.15
CA ARG A 127 -15.55 -7.77 -4.08
C ARG A 127 -16.94 -8.33 -3.83
N VAL A 128 -17.92 -7.44 -3.72
CA VAL A 128 -19.33 -7.80 -3.48
C VAL A 128 -20.27 -7.02 -4.40
N SER A 129 -21.25 -7.67 -4.99
CA SER A 129 -22.13 -7.10 -6.02
C SER A 129 -23.03 -5.96 -5.53
N ARG A 130 -23.32 -5.88 -4.25
CA ARG A 130 -24.15 -4.81 -3.62
C ARG A 130 -23.38 -4.16 -2.48
N ARG A 131 -22.15 -3.71 -2.78
CA ARG A 131 -21.19 -3.22 -1.82
C ARG A 131 -21.77 -2.24 -0.81
N ASP A 132 -22.51 -1.23 -1.23
CA ASP A 132 -23.00 -0.17 -0.33
C ASP A 132 -24.09 -0.71 0.64
N GLN A 133 -24.93 -1.64 0.19
CA GLN A 133 -25.88 -2.32 1.07
C GLN A 133 -25.15 -3.20 2.10
N VAL A 134 -24.17 -3.98 1.65
CA VAL A 134 -23.35 -4.83 2.54
C VAL A 134 -22.62 -3.96 3.56
N ARG A 135 -21.99 -2.88 3.13
CA ARG A 135 -21.32 -1.90 4.01
C ARG A 135 -22.26 -1.34 5.06
N THR A 136 -23.48 -0.96 4.67
CA THR A 136 -24.50 -0.45 5.60
C THR A 136 -24.89 -1.50 6.64
N ASN A 137 -25.14 -2.73 6.21
CA ASN A 137 -25.52 -3.83 7.10
C ASN A 137 -24.38 -4.18 8.08
N LEU A 138 -23.14 -4.21 7.61
CA LEU A 138 -21.96 -4.45 8.46
C LEU A 138 -21.78 -3.34 9.50
N ALA A 139 -21.96 -2.08 9.09
CA ALA A 139 -21.90 -0.95 10.02
C ALA A 139 -22.99 -1.02 11.11
N GLN A 140 -24.21 -1.43 10.75
CA GLN A 140 -25.29 -1.68 11.73
C GLN A 140 -24.97 -2.83 12.69
N ALA A 141 -24.21 -3.81 12.22
CA ALA A 141 -23.72 -4.93 13.05
C ALA A 141 -22.45 -4.58 13.85
N GLY A 142 -21.96 -3.34 13.78
CA GLY A 142 -20.76 -2.89 14.49
C GLY A 142 -19.43 -3.32 13.82
N VAL A 143 -19.46 -3.79 12.58
CA VAL A 143 -18.28 -4.18 11.82
C VAL A 143 -17.80 -3.00 10.95
N PRO A 144 -16.67 -2.38 11.27
CA PRO A 144 -16.12 -1.28 10.48
C PRO A 144 -15.56 -1.78 9.14
N THR A 145 -15.84 -1.03 8.08
CA THR A 145 -15.34 -1.33 6.73
C THR A 145 -14.93 -0.05 6.01
N ALA A 146 -14.08 -0.17 5.02
CA ALA A 146 -13.62 0.94 4.19
C ALA A 146 -13.65 0.59 2.70
N VAL A 147 -13.70 1.62 1.85
CA VAL A 147 -13.62 1.47 0.39
C VAL A 147 -12.33 2.11 -0.11
N HIS A 148 -11.46 1.30 -0.66
CA HIS A 148 -10.17 1.74 -1.19
C HIS A 148 -10.03 1.36 -2.67
N TYR A 149 -10.50 2.21 -3.65
CA TYR A 149 -11.06 3.55 -3.49
C TYR A 149 -12.37 3.67 -4.26
N PRO A 150 -13.28 4.61 -3.92
CA PRO A 150 -14.61 4.68 -4.53
C PRO A 150 -14.63 5.33 -5.92
N ILE A 151 -13.58 6.04 -6.31
CA ILE A 151 -13.45 6.76 -7.59
C ILE A 151 -12.12 6.38 -8.23
N PRO A 152 -12.10 5.98 -9.52
CA PRO A 152 -10.87 5.76 -10.25
C PRO A 152 -9.98 6.99 -10.27
N LEU A 153 -8.65 6.80 -10.23
CA LEU A 153 -7.72 7.92 -10.18
C LEU A 153 -7.86 8.86 -11.38
N TYR A 154 -8.06 8.31 -12.58
CA TYR A 154 -8.24 9.09 -13.82
C TYR A 154 -9.58 9.84 -13.89
N GLN A 155 -10.54 9.55 -12.99
CA GLN A 155 -11.80 10.28 -12.87
C GLN A 155 -11.76 11.37 -11.78
N GLN A 156 -10.60 11.59 -11.15
CA GLN A 156 -10.44 12.69 -10.21
C GLN A 156 -10.40 14.04 -10.96
N GLU A 157 -10.97 15.08 -10.37
CA GLU A 157 -11.01 16.43 -10.99
C GLU A 157 -9.62 16.96 -11.40
N SER A 158 -8.59 16.62 -10.62
CA SER A 158 -7.20 16.96 -10.91
C SER A 158 -6.64 16.31 -12.18
N LEU A 159 -7.32 15.30 -12.72
CA LEU A 159 -6.95 14.56 -13.92
C LEU A 159 -8.04 14.62 -15.01
N ALA A 160 -8.88 15.64 -15.01
CA ALA A 160 -10.02 15.79 -15.93
C ALA A 160 -9.64 15.76 -17.42
N GLU A 161 -8.38 16.07 -17.76
CA GLU A 161 -7.86 15.99 -19.13
C GLU A 161 -7.44 14.58 -19.55
N VAL A 162 -7.40 13.61 -18.61
CA VAL A 162 -6.99 12.22 -18.88
C VAL A 162 -8.21 11.40 -19.22
N THR A 163 -8.29 10.94 -20.45
CA THR A 163 -9.34 10.00 -20.89
C THR A 163 -8.75 8.59 -20.97
N LEU A 164 -9.23 7.69 -20.12
CA LEU A 164 -8.87 6.28 -20.14
C LEU A 164 -10.14 5.43 -20.08
N ASP A 165 -10.12 4.32 -20.81
CA ASP A 165 -11.13 3.27 -20.73
C ASP A 165 -10.53 2.10 -19.94
N CYS A 166 -11.06 1.88 -18.73
CA CYS A 166 -10.57 0.87 -17.79
C CYS A 166 -11.74 0.12 -17.16
N GLU A 167 -12.48 -0.64 -17.94
CA GLU A 167 -13.69 -1.38 -17.54
C GLU A 167 -13.49 -2.18 -16.23
N ASN A 168 -12.36 -2.87 -16.08
CA ASN A 168 -12.06 -3.61 -14.85
C ASN A 168 -11.94 -2.70 -13.62
N THR A 169 -11.39 -1.49 -13.77
CA THR A 169 -11.29 -0.52 -12.69
C THR A 169 -12.68 0.03 -12.34
N GLU A 170 -13.48 0.35 -13.33
CA GLU A 170 -14.83 0.87 -13.13
C GLU A 170 -15.73 -0.15 -12.42
N THR A 171 -15.61 -1.42 -12.78
CA THR A 171 -16.29 -2.51 -12.07
C THR A 171 -15.76 -2.66 -10.64
N ALA A 172 -14.44 -2.63 -10.45
CA ALA A 172 -13.83 -2.83 -9.15
C ALA A 172 -14.24 -1.74 -8.13
N VAL A 173 -14.23 -0.45 -8.50
CA VAL A 173 -14.58 0.64 -7.59
C VAL A 173 -16.02 0.58 -7.08
N GLN A 174 -16.92 -0.10 -7.82
CA GLN A 174 -18.31 -0.33 -7.40
C GLN A 174 -18.45 -1.51 -6.42
N GLN A 175 -17.46 -2.41 -6.35
CA GLN A 175 -17.58 -3.70 -5.68
C GLN A 175 -16.63 -3.88 -4.50
N VAL A 176 -15.48 -3.19 -4.49
CA VAL A 176 -14.44 -3.41 -3.45
C VAL A 176 -14.89 -2.94 -2.06
N LEU A 177 -14.56 -3.76 -1.06
CA LEU A 177 -14.80 -3.52 0.37
C LEU A 177 -13.66 -4.12 1.19
N SER A 178 -13.09 -3.36 2.13
CA SER A 178 -11.98 -3.78 3.00
C SER A 178 -12.36 -3.67 4.46
#